data_58e77741e6f48a6833f0d3364804cd49
#
_entry.id   58e77741e6f48a6833f0d3364804cd49
#
_cell.length_a   1.000
_cell.length_b   1.000
_cell.length_c   1.000
_cell.angle_alpha   90.00
_cell.angle_beta   90.00
_cell.angle_gamma   90.00
#
_symmetry.space_group_name_H-M   'P 1'
#
loop_
_entity.id
_entity.type
_entity.pdbx_description
1 polymer ?
#
loop_
_entity_poly.entity_id
_entity_poly.type
_entity_poly.pdbx_seq_one_letter_code
_entity_poly.pdbx_strand_id
1 'polypeptide(L)'
;VVQCEAMIKACNANKVKLSIGYRCQHDPNIQAYMKAAKEKTFGSVKMVSSSAGYFDGRTDHWKQKKAMGGGVMGDMGVYAIQGARLATGEEPISVMAQTFTTRPDIYNEVEETAMYQLEFPSGARAACQSSFGMRMNYLNINCEKGWIKMSPHSEYSGNKGIRSDDQVINFPLENQQAKQMDDDAISILKNTDMLVPGEEGLRDIRVVEAVYTAAEKNCLVKL
;
A
#
# COMPACT_ATOMS: atom_id res chain seq x y z
N VAL A 1 -8.88 -12.42 3.74
CA VAL A 1 -9.73 -11.71 4.72
C VAL A 1 -9.96 -12.57 5.95
N VAL A 2 -10.54 -13.78 5.84
CA VAL A 2 -10.90 -14.65 6.97
C VAL A 2 -9.75 -14.88 7.97
N GLN A 3 -8.54 -15.12 7.48
CA GLN A 3 -7.36 -15.31 8.34
C GLN A 3 -6.98 -14.02 9.10
N CYS A 4 -7.08 -12.86 8.47
CA CYS A 4 -6.83 -11.56 9.12
C CYS A 4 -7.84 -11.32 10.26
N GLU A 5 -9.12 -11.57 10.01
CA GLU A 5 -10.18 -11.46 11.03
C GLU A 5 -9.95 -12.43 12.19
N ALA A 6 -9.51 -13.65 11.90
CA ALA A 6 -9.18 -14.64 12.93
C ALA A 6 -7.99 -14.19 13.79
N MET A 7 -6.93 -13.61 13.20
CA MET A 7 -5.78 -13.08 13.93
C MET A 7 -6.18 -11.92 14.83
N ILE A 8 -6.94 -10.95 14.29
CA ILE A 8 -7.46 -9.80 15.07
C ILE A 8 -8.30 -10.30 16.25
N LYS A 9 -9.24 -11.22 15.99
CA LYS A 9 -10.09 -11.81 17.04
C LYS A 9 -9.27 -12.50 18.13
N ALA A 10 -8.24 -13.27 17.75
CA ALA A 10 -7.38 -13.97 18.69
C ALA A 10 -6.60 -12.98 19.57
N CYS A 11 -6.04 -11.92 19.00
CA CYS A 11 -5.33 -10.88 19.75
C CYS A 11 -6.26 -10.15 20.72
N ASN A 12 -7.44 -9.76 20.27
CA ASN A 12 -8.43 -9.08 21.10
C ASN A 12 -8.91 -9.95 22.27
N ALA A 13 -9.17 -11.25 22.02
CA ALA A 13 -9.59 -12.20 23.06
C ALA A 13 -8.51 -12.39 24.14
N ASN A 14 -7.25 -12.30 23.77
CA ASN A 14 -6.12 -12.42 24.69
C ASN A 14 -5.61 -11.07 25.22
N LYS A 15 -6.27 -9.96 24.88
CA LYS A 15 -5.92 -8.59 25.30
C LYS A 15 -4.47 -8.20 24.94
N VAL A 16 -3.99 -8.67 23.81
CA VAL A 16 -2.69 -8.31 23.25
C VAL A 16 -2.86 -7.44 22.01
N LYS A 17 -1.90 -6.55 21.77
CA LYS A 17 -1.92 -5.67 20.61
C LYS A 17 -1.42 -6.45 19.37
N LEU A 18 -2.01 -6.15 18.23
CA LEU A 18 -1.56 -6.63 16.92
C LEU A 18 -1.07 -5.44 16.10
N SER A 19 0.19 -5.44 15.70
CA SER A 19 0.78 -4.49 14.77
C SER A 19 1.12 -5.15 13.46
N ILE A 20 0.92 -4.44 12.35
CA ILE A 20 1.29 -4.88 11.01
C ILE A 20 2.60 -4.22 10.61
N GLY A 21 3.52 -4.97 9.99
CA GLY A 21 4.86 -4.54 9.60
C GLY A 21 4.88 -3.52 8.45
N TYR A 22 3.98 -2.55 8.45
CA TYR A 22 3.91 -1.48 7.45
C TYR A 22 4.82 -0.31 7.83
N ARG A 23 6.12 -0.58 7.80
CA ARG A 23 7.20 0.35 8.16
C ARG A 23 7.08 1.74 7.51
N CYS A 24 6.54 1.80 6.30
CA CYS A 24 6.37 3.07 5.58
C CYS A 24 5.47 4.05 6.33
N GLN A 25 4.46 3.58 7.05
CA GLN A 25 3.57 4.47 7.82
C GLN A 25 4.27 5.14 9.00
N HIS A 26 5.44 4.62 9.44
CA HIS A 26 6.29 5.23 10.46
C HIS A 26 7.32 6.23 9.88
N ASP A 27 7.41 6.33 8.55
CA ASP A 27 8.32 7.25 7.85
C ASP A 27 7.74 8.68 7.89
N PRO A 28 8.48 9.69 8.39
CA PRO A 28 8.01 11.06 8.45
C PRO A 28 7.73 11.66 7.06
N ASN A 29 8.36 11.16 6.00
CA ASN A 29 8.09 11.60 4.63
C ASN A 29 6.69 11.14 4.17
N ILE A 30 6.32 9.91 4.53
CA ILE A 30 4.99 9.36 4.26
C ILE A 30 3.95 10.10 5.10
N GLN A 31 4.21 10.31 6.39
CA GLN A 31 3.32 11.06 7.27
C GLN A 31 3.10 12.50 6.80
N ALA A 32 4.10 13.13 6.18
CA ALA A 32 3.99 14.49 5.65
C ALA A 32 2.99 14.60 4.50
N TYR A 33 2.99 13.68 3.53
CA TYR A 33 1.99 13.71 2.46
C TYR A 33 0.60 13.33 2.97
N MET A 34 0.50 12.36 3.89
CA MET A 34 -0.77 11.98 4.51
C MET A 34 -1.40 13.17 5.22
N LYS A 35 -0.60 13.92 5.97
CA LYS A 35 -1.04 15.14 6.65
C LYS A 35 -1.53 16.17 5.64
N ALA A 36 -0.75 16.47 4.61
CA ALA A 36 -1.12 17.45 3.59
C ALA A 36 -2.42 17.07 2.86
N ALA A 37 -2.61 15.78 2.57
CA ALA A 37 -3.84 15.27 1.97
C ALA A 37 -5.04 15.39 2.93
N LYS A 38 -4.89 14.98 4.19
CA LYS A 38 -5.92 15.08 5.23
C LYS A 38 -6.35 16.53 5.50
N GLU A 39 -5.39 17.45 5.56
CA GLU A 39 -5.63 18.88 5.76
C GLU A 39 -6.15 19.57 4.49
N LYS A 40 -6.27 18.84 3.38
CA LYS A 40 -6.70 19.35 2.07
C LYS A 40 -5.89 20.58 1.62
N THR A 41 -4.58 20.58 1.86
CA THR A 41 -3.66 21.69 1.55
C THR A 41 -3.85 22.21 0.12
N PHE A 42 -4.13 21.32 -0.84
CA PHE A 42 -4.41 21.65 -2.24
C PHE A 42 -5.86 21.34 -2.65
N GLY A 43 -6.80 21.39 -1.70
CA GLY A 43 -8.19 20.99 -1.95
C GLY A 43 -8.37 19.47 -1.94
N SER A 44 -9.51 19.00 -2.45
CA SER A 44 -9.85 17.57 -2.49
C SER A 44 -8.95 16.82 -3.45
N VAL A 45 -8.54 15.60 -3.07
CA VAL A 45 -7.84 14.67 -3.96
C VAL A 45 -8.78 14.25 -5.09
N LYS A 46 -8.30 14.29 -6.33
CA LYS A 46 -9.07 13.90 -7.52
C LYS A 46 -8.57 12.60 -8.13
N MET A 47 -7.25 12.46 -8.23
CA MET A 47 -6.65 11.29 -8.84
C MET A 47 -5.33 10.96 -8.15
N VAL A 48 -5.11 9.68 -7.92
CA VAL A 48 -3.84 9.14 -7.41
C VAL A 48 -3.25 8.19 -8.45
N SER A 49 -1.94 8.28 -8.69
CA SER A 49 -1.18 7.25 -9.40
C SER A 49 -0.16 6.68 -8.42
N SER A 50 -0.23 5.38 -8.15
CA SER A 50 0.63 4.71 -7.16
C SER A 50 1.26 3.46 -7.76
N SER A 51 2.56 3.30 -7.57
CA SER A 51 3.26 2.14 -8.09
C SER A 51 4.32 1.62 -7.13
N ALA A 52 4.43 0.30 -7.04
CA ALA A 52 5.47 -0.37 -6.29
C ALA A 52 5.90 -1.64 -7.01
N GLY A 53 7.19 -1.80 -7.25
CA GLY A 53 7.73 -2.96 -7.95
C GLY A 53 9.25 -2.96 -8.00
N TYR A 54 9.79 -4.14 -8.18
CA TYR A 54 11.21 -4.34 -8.41
C TYR A 54 11.42 -5.49 -9.39
N PHE A 55 12.59 -5.56 -10.02
CA PHE A 55 12.93 -6.69 -10.86
C PHE A 55 13.36 -7.86 -9.99
N ASP A 56 12.58 -8.95 -9.98
CA ASP A 56 12.93 -10.20 -9.34
C ASP A 56 13.44 -11.19 -10.40
N GLY A 57 14.74 -11.45 -10.36
CA GLY A 57 15.41 -12.39 -11.27
C GLY A 57 15.52 -13.82 -10.72
N ARG A 58 14.99 -14.12 -9.53
CA ARG A 58 15.02 -15.46 -8.96
C ARG A 58 14.10 -16.40 -9.74
N THR A 59 14.49 -17.66 -9.87
CA THR A 59 13.75 -18.68 -10.63
C THR A 59 13.10 -19.74 -9.76
N ASP A 60 13.45 -19.79 -8.47
CA ASP A 60 12.85 -20.67 -7.47
C ASP A 60 12.77 -19.96 -6.11
N HIS A 61 11.63 -19.32 -5.88
CA HIS A 61 11.39 -18.57 -4.67
C HIS A 61 9.91 -18.66 -4.26
N TRP A 62 9.61 -18.57 -2.96
CA TRP A 62 8.24 -18.68 -2.45
C TRP A 62 7.26 -17.66 -3.08
N LYS A 63 7.74 -16.48 -3.49
CA LYS A 63 6.94 -15.45 -4.17
C LYS A 63 6.38 -15.87 -5.52
N GLN A 64 6.92 -16.96 -6.08
CA GLN A 64 6.50 -17.56 -7.35
C GLN A 64 5.55 -18.77 -7.15
N LYS A 65 5.27 -19.13 -5.88
CA LYS A 65 4.48 -20.32 -5.52
C LYS A 65 3.12 -19.92 -4.96
N LYS A 66 2.05 -20.29 -5.66
CA LYS A 66 0.67 -20.00 -5.23
C LYS A 66 0.36 -20.58 -3.85
N ALA A 67 0.78 -21.81 -3.60
CA ALA A 67 0.56 -22.50 -2.32
C ALA A 67 1.25 -21.81 -1.13
N MET A 68 2.25 -20.97 -1.37
CA MET A 68 2.98 -20.22 -0.36
C MET A 68 2.51 -18.76 -0.22
N GLY A 69 1.42 -18.39 -0.88
CA GLY A 69 0.92 -17.03 -0.91
C GLY A 69 1.75 -16.10 -1.81
N GLY A 70 2.38 -16.64 -2.85
CA GLY A 70 3.12 -15.87 -3.84
C GLY A 70 2.22 -14.98 -4.70
N GLY A 71 2.84 -14.25 -5.61
CA GLY A 71 2.20 -13.23 -6.44
C GLY A 71 2.58 -11.81 -6.01
N VAL A 72 2.50 -10.90 -6.95
CA VAL A 72 2.95 -9.51 -6.72
C VAL A 72 2.04 -8.73 -5.77
N MET A 73 0.76 -9.09 -5.71
CA MET A 73 -0.21 -8.32 -4.93
C MET A 73 0.05 -8.37 -3.43
N GLY A 74 0.40 -9.54 -2.89
CA GLY A 74 0.67 -9.71 -1.45
C GLY A 74 1.99 -9.07 -0.99
N ASP A 75 2.95 -8.87 -1.90
CA ASP A 75 4.27 -8.30 -1.58
C ASP A 75 4.37 -6.81 -1.93
N MET A 76 4.13 -6.45 -3.19
CA MET A 76 4.26 -5.08 -3.69
C MET A 76 2.92 -4.36 -3.85
N GLY A 77 1.84 -5.10 -4.09
CA GLY A 77 0.50 -4.56 -4.27
C GLY A 77 0.04 -3.74 -3.07
N VAL A 78 0.33 -4.21 -1.88
CA VAL A 78 -0.02 -3.52 -0.63
C VAL A 78 0.58 -2.12 -0.53
N TYR A 79 1.79 -1.87 -1.04
CA TYR A 79 2.39 -0.53 -1.05
C TYR A 79 1.65 0.44 -1.97
N ALA A 80 1.26 -0.03 -3.16
CA ALA A 80 0.52 0.80 -4.09
C ALA A 80 -0.92 1.06 -3.60
N ILE A 81 -1.57 0.07 -2.98
CA ILE A 81 -2.88 0.20 -2.32
C ILE A 81 -2.79 1.22 -1.19
N GLN A 82 -1.83 1.08 -0.28
CA GLN A 82 -1.62 2.02 0.82
C GLN A 82 -1.36 3.43 0.31
N GLY A 83 -0.51 3.61 -0.70
CA GLY A 83 -0.27 4.90 -1.30
C GLY A 83 -1.58 5.60 -1.70
N ALA A 84 -2.51 4.88 -2.31
CA ALA A 84 -3.80 5.41 -2.73
C ALA A 84 -4.76 5.67 -1.54
N ARG A 85 -4.89 4.72 -0.61
CA ARG A 85 -5.74 4.83 0.58
C ARG A 85 -5.30 5.97 1.49
N LEU A 86 -4.01 6.05 1.78
CA LEU A 86 -3.44 7.07 2.66
C LEU A 86 -3.48 8.47 2.02
N ALA A 87 -3.36 8.55 0.69
CA ALA A 87 -3.48 9.80 -0.05
C ALA A 87 -4.90 10.35 -0.07
N THR A 88 -5.91 9.49 -0.18
CA THR A 88 -7.32 9.91 -0.17
C THR A 88 -7.88 10.06 1.24
N GLY A 89 -7.34 9.31 2.21
CA GLY A 89 -7.90 9.16 3.55
C GLY A 89 -9.21 8.40 3.57
N GLU A 90 -9.48 7.62 2.50
CA GLU A 90 -10.72 6.88 2.30
C GLU A 90 -10.44 5.42 1.98
N GLU A 91 -11.45 4.56 2.21
CA GLU A 91 -11.43 3.18 1.74
C GLU A 91 -12.06 3.08 0.35
N PRO A 92 -11.50 2.29 -0.58
CA PRO A 92 -12.08 2.14 -1.90
C PRO A 92 -13.42 1.38 -1.84
N ILE A 93 -14.34 1.75 -2.73
CA ILE A 93 -15.67 1.15 -2.85
C ILE A 93 -15.82 0.24 -4.06
N SER A 94 -14.89 0.30 -5.00
CA SER A 94 -14.85 -0.61 -6.15
C SER A 94 -13.44 -0.73 -6.74
N VAL A 95 -13.23 -1.83 -7.46
CA VAL A 95 -11.98 -2.18 -8.10
C VAL A 95 -12.21 -2.74 -9.51
N MET A 96 -11.37 -2.36 -10.47
CA MET A 96 -11.14 -3.04 -11.75
C MET A 96 -9.68 -3.42 -11.85
N ALA A 97 -9.36 -4.60 -12.38
CA ALA A 97 -7.98 -5.06 -12.42
C ALA A 97 -7.69 -5.98 -13.61
N GLN A 98 -6.41 -6.02 -13.97
CA GLN A 98 -5.82 -7.01 -14.86
C GLN A 98 -4.52 -7.51 -14.25
N THR A 99 -4.29 -8.80 -14.33
CA THR A 99 -3.02 -9.43 -13.94
C THR A 99 -2.42 -10.13 -15.15
N PHE A 100 -1.11 -10.10 -15.26
CA PHE A 100 -0.41 -10.74 -16.38
C PHE A 100 1.03 -11.10 -16.02
N THR A 101 1.66 -11.90 -16.87
CA THR A 101 3.09 -12.22 -16.80
C THR A 101 3.75 -12.08 -18.17
N THR A 102 4.97 -11.55 -18.17
CA THR A 102 5.84 -11.49 -19.36
C THR A 102 6.95 -12.53 -19.31
N ARG A 103 7.12 -13.19 -18.16
CA ARG A 103 8.10 -14.26 -17.91
C ARG A 103 7.40 -15.54 -17.43
N PRO A 104 6.64 -16.24 -18.29
CA PRO A 104 5.82 -17.39 -17.89
C PRO A 104 6.65 -18.58 -17.39
N ASP A 105 7.93 -18.67 -17.76
CA ASP A 105 8.83 -19.72 -17.26
C ASP A 105 9.15 -19.54 -15.76
N ILE A 106 9.00 -18.33 -15.22
CA ILE A 106 9.24 -18.02 -13.81
C ILE A 106 7.92 -17.88 -13.05
N TYR A 107 6.96 -17.16 -13.63
CA TYR A 107 5.65 -16.85 -13.02
C TYR A 107 4.55 -17.68 -13.71
N ASN A 108 4.55 -19.01 -13.48
CA ASN A 108 3.58 -19.95 -14.06
C ASN A 108 2.43 -20.27 -13.09
N GLU A 109 2.57 -19.99 -11.81
CA GLU A 109 1.55 -20.25 -10.78
C GLU A 109 0.85 -18.98 -10.30
N VAL A 110 1.50 -17.83 -10.44
CA VAL A 110 1.07 -16.53 -9.91
C VAL A 110 1.34 -15.43 -10.93
N GLU A 111 0.71 -14.31 -10.76
CA GLU A 111 0.95 -13.12 -11.57
C GLU A 111 2.32 -12.48 -11.27
N GLU A 112 2.97 -11.97 -12.31
CA GLU A 112 4.16 -11.14 -12.23
C GLU A 112 3.81 -9.66 -12.04
N THR A 113 2.71 -9.23 -12.66
CA THR A 113 2.30 -7.84 -12.73
C THR A 113 0.80 -7.71 -12.54
N ALA A 114 0.39 -6.69 -11.82
CA ALA A 114 -0.99 -6.27 -11.68
C ALA A 114 -1.15 -4.78 -12.01
N MET A 115 -2.19 -4.45 -12.75
CA MET A 115 -2.68 -3.10 -13.01
C MET A 115 -4.12 -3.01 -12.51
N TYR A 116 -4.43 -2.01 -11.69
CA TYR A 116 -5.76 -1.91 -11.11
C TYR A 116 -6.17 -0.46 -10.84
N GLN A 117 -7.47 -0.24 -10.86
CA GLN A 117 -8.10 1.04 -10.57
C GLN A 117 -8.97 0.90 -9.33
N LEU A 118 -8.89 1.88 -8.45
CA LEU A 118 -9.71 1.99 -7.26
C LEU A 118 -10.62 3.22 -7.36
N GLU A 119 -11.85 3.08 -6.92
CA GLU A 119 -12.81 4.18 -6.77
C GLU A 119 -13.05 4.44 -5.30
N PHE A 120 -13.11 5.71 -4.93
CA PHE A 120 -13.33 6.14 -3.54
C PHE A 120 -14.68 6.86 -3.40
N PRO A 121 -15.26 6.91 -2.17
CA PRO A 121 -16.56 7.55 -1.90
C PRO A 121 -16.65 9.01 -2.35
N SER A 122 -15.55 9.77 -2.27
CA SER A 122 -15.46 11.15 -2.75
C SER A 122 -15.54 11.30 -4.28
N GLY A 123 -15.52 10.20 -5.03
CA GLY A 123 -15.38 10.16 -6.48
C GLY A 123 -13.93 10.22 -6.96
N ALA A 124 -12.95 10.32 -6.06
CA ALA A 124 -11.55 10.19 -6.42
C ALA A 124 -11.26 8.81 -7.02
N ARG A 125 -10.27 8.75 -7.90
CA ARG A 125 -9.83 7.51 -8.54
C ARG A 125 -8.34 7.30 -8.31
N ALA A 126 -7.94 6.02 -8.17
CA ALA A 126 -6.52 5.67 -8.19
C ALA A 126 -6.22 4.71 -9.35
N ALA A 127 -5.09 4.97 -10.04
CA ALA A 127 -4.46 4.05 -10.97
C ALA A 127 -3.24 3.45 -10.28
N CYS A 128 -3.28 2.15 -10.00
CA CYS A 128 -2.25 1.44 -9.24
C CYS A 128 -1.57 0.38 -10.11
N GLN A 129 -0.29 0.17 -9.86
CA GLN A 129 0.51 -0.83 -10.55
C GLN A 129 1.49 -1.50 -9.59
N SER A 130 1.68 -2.81 -9.77
CA SER A 130 2.66 -3.56 -8.99
C SER A 130 3.31 -4.62 -9.87
N SER A 131 4.65 -4.79 -9.77
CA SER A 131 5.36 -5.71 -10.63
C SER A 131 6.62 -6.29 -9.98
N PHE A 132 6.89 -7.57 -10.28
CA PHE A 132 8.18 -8.22 -10.12
C PHE A 132 9.03 -8.19 -11.41
N GLY A 133 8.48 -7.65 -12.51
CA GLY A 133 9.14 -7.57 -13.80
C GLY A 133 9.88 -6.26 -14.07
N MET A 134 9.64 -5.23 -13.26
CA MET A 134 10.24 -3.92 -13.46
C MET A 134 10.32 -3.11 -12.16
N ARG A 135 11.31 -2.22 -12.09
CA ARG A 135 11.42 -1.28 -10.97
C ARG A 135 10.47 -0.10 -11.18
N MET A 136 9.59 0.10 -10.22
CA MET A 136 8.70 1.25 -10.15
C MET A 136 8.44 1.61 -8.68
N ASN A 137 8.52 2.90 -8.33
CA ASN A 137 8.31 3.33 -6.96
C ASN A 137 7.97 4.83 -6.95
N TYR A 138 6.71 5.14 -7.21
CA TYR A 138 6.23 6.52 -7.20
C TYR A 138 4.79 6.63 -6.70
N LEU A 139 4.47 7.78 -6.15
CA LEU A 139 3.12 8.18 -5.77
C LEU A 139 2.89 9.60 -6.25
N ASN A 140 1.89 9.81 -7.10
CA ASN A 140 1.45 11.12 -7.56
C ASN A 140 0.01 11.36 -7.07
N ILE A 141 -0.19 12.41 -6.29
CA ILE A 141 -1.48 12.81 -5.72
C ILE A 141 -1.88 14.10 -6.40
N ASN A 142 -2.94 14.08 -7.22
CA ASN A 142 -3.46 15.24 -7.91
C ASN A 142 -4.72 15.73 -7.19
N CYS A 143 -4.69 16.99 -6.77
CA CYS A 143 -5.75 17.66 -6.04
C CYS A 143 -6.38 18.78 -6.87
N GLU A 144 -7.41 19.43 -6.36
CA GLU A 144 -8.12 20.53 -7.05
C GLU A 144 -7.20 21.71 -7.39
N LYS A 145 -6.25 22.05 -6.52
CA LYS A 145 -5.45 23.27 -6.57
C LYS A 145 -3.95 23.01 -6.60
N GLY A 146 -3.54 21.76 -6.78
CA GLY A 146 -2.13 21.39 -6.76
C GLY A 146 -1.90 19.91 -6.74
N TRP A 147 -0.69 19.51 -6.42
CA TRP A 147 -0.29 18.11 -6.42
C TRP A 147 0.83 17.84 -5.40
N ILE A 148 1.00 16.57 -5.07
CA ILE A 148 2.12 16.04 -4.28
C ILE A 148 2.71 14.85 -5.05
N LYS A 149 4.03 14.81 -5.20
CA LYS A 149 4.75 13.72 -5.86
C LYS A 149 5.79 13.15 -4.92
N MET A 150 5.80 11.82 -4.77
CA MET A 150 6.80 11.09 -4.00
C MET A 150 7.54 10.13 -4.94
N SER A 151 8.86 10.15 -4.90
CA SER A 151 9.69 9.20 -5.67
C SER A 151 11.11 9.13 -5.07
N PRO A 152 11.47 8.00 -4.46
CA PRO A 152 10.61 6.86 -4.11
C PRO A 152 9.59 7.19 -3.02
N HIS A 153 8.54 6.32 -2.88
CA HIS A 153 7.56 6.45 -1.81
C HIS A 153 7.51 5.24 -0.86
N SER A 154 8.14 4.13 -1.20
CA SER A 154 8.06 2.89 -0.42
C SER A 154 9.41 2.15 -0.29
N GLU A 155 10.53 2.83 -0.48
CA GLU A 155 11.84 2.25 -0.21
C GLU A 155 12.12 2.16 1.30
N TYR A 156 13.14 1.37 1.66
CA TYR A 156 13.57 1.23 3.05
C TYR A 156 14.21 2.51 3.61
N SER A 157 14.70 3.37 2.74
CA SER A 157 15.28 4.68 3.06
C SER A 157 15.21 5.61 1.86
N GLY A 158 15.35 6.92 2.11
CA GLY A 158 15.43 7.92 1.05
C GLY A 158 14.09 8.20 0.36
N ASN A 159 12.96 7.86 0.97
CA ASN A 159 11.65 8.32 0.52
C ASN A 159 11.62 9.84 0.55
N LYS A 160 11.18 10.45 -0.54
CA LYS A 160 11.20 11.90 -0.71
C LYS A 160 10.16 12.34 -1.73
N GLY A 161 9.84 13.61 -1.68
CA GLY A 161 8.87 14.19 -2.61
C GLY A 161 8.97 15.69 -2.74
N ILE A 162 8.09 16.21 -3.57
CA ILE A 162 7.91 17.63 -3.81
C ILE A 162 6.41 17.93 -3.94
N ARG A 163 6.03 19.12 -3.55
CA ARG A 163 4.67 19.65 -3.64
C ARG A 163 4.60 20.75 -4.71
N SER A 164 3.41 21.03 -5.21
CA SER A 164 3.19 22.09 -6.23
C SER A 164 3.45 23.51 -5.74
N ASP A 165 3.67 23.70 -4.44
CA ASP A 165 4.12 24.95 -3.82
C ASP A 165 5.64 24.98 -3.59
N ASP A 166 6.39 24.14 -4.30
CA ASP A 166 7.84 23.95 -4.26
C ASP A 166 8.40 23.49 -2.91
N GLN A 167 7.54 23.12 -1.96
CA GLN A 167 8.01 22.54 -0.70
C GLN A 167 8.50 21.11 -0.93
N VAL A 168 9.71 20.83 -0.44
CA VAL A 168 10.34 19.52 -0.52
C VAL A 168 9.95 18.69 0.69
N ILE A 169 9.56 17.45 0.46
CA ILE A 169 9.38 16.42 1.48
C ILE A 169 10.67 15.59 1.51
N ASN A 170 11.51 15.80 2.49
CA ASN A 170 12.78 15.07 2.64
C ASN A 170 13.23 15.11 4.10
N PHE A 171 12.51 14.41 4.97
CA PHE A 171 12.84 14.29 6.38
C PHE A 171 13.81 13.13 6.58
N PRO A 172 14.88 13.31 7.37
CA PRO A 172 15.84 12.23 7.62
C PRO A 172 15.19 11.12 8.44
N LEU A 173 15.44 9.89 8.01
CA LEU A 173 15.11 8.68 8.76
C LEU A 173 16.15 7.60 8.44
N GLU A 174 16.87 7.15 9.44
CA GLU A 174 17.94 6.17 9.24
C GLU A 174 17.41 4.75 9.03
N ASN A 175 16.40 4.35 9.82
CA ASN A 175 15.88 2.99 9.79
C ASN A 175 14.37 2.97 10.12
N GLN A 176 13.54 2.65 9.11
CA GLN A 176 12.09 2.58 9.26
C GLN A 176 11.65 1.44 10.19
N GLN A 177 12.33 0.29 10.13
CA GLN A 177 11.98 -0.86 10.96
C GLN A 177 12.29 -0.59 12.44
N ALA A 178 13.44 0.04 12.74
CA ALA A 178 13.75 0.46 14.11
C ALA A 178 12.72 1.46 14.62
N LYS A 179 12.38 2.48 13.81
CA LYS A 179 11.33 3.44 14.14
C LYS A 179 10.00 2.77 14.43
N GLN A 180 9.59 1.80 13.61
CA GLN A 180 8.37 1.02 13.83
C GLN A 180 8.43 0.27 15.16
N MET A 181 9.52 -0.45 15.43
CA MET A 181 9.68 -1.20 16.68
C MET A 181 9.61 -0.29 17.92
N ASP A 182 10.22 0.90 17.85
CA ASP A 182 10.19 1.88 18.93
C ASP A 182 8.77 2.44 19.14
N ASP A 183 8.07 2.80 18.07
CA ASP A 183 6.70 3.31 18.15
C ASP A 183 5.74 2.24 18.70
N ASP A 184 5.88 0.99 18.25
CA ASP A 184 5.08 -0.14 18.72
C ASP A 184 5.36 -0.42 20.21
N ALA A 185 6.64 -0.43 20.62
CA ALA A 185 7.03 -0.60 22.02
C ALA A 185 6.46 0.53 22.90
N ILE A 186 6.53 1.79 22.46
CA ILE A 186 5.94 2.93 23.16
C ILE A 186 4.42 2.78 23.28
N SER A 187 3.74 2.33 22.23
CA SER A 187 2.30 2.11 22.25
C SER A 187 1.90 1.01 23.24
N ILE A 188 2.70 -0.04 23.38
CA ILE A 188 2.49 -1.10 24.38
C ILE A 188 2.72 -0.56 25.79
N LEU A 189 3.84 0.11 26.03
CA LEU A 189 4.21 0.64 27.35
C LEU A 189 3.21 1.69 27.87
N LYS A 190 2.71 2.54 26.97
CA LYS A 190 1.74 3.60 27.31
C LYS A 190 0.28 3.15 27.21
N ASN A 191 0.06 1.91 26.77
CA ASN A 191 -1.27 1.36 26.48
C ASN A 191 -2.11 2.23 25.53
N THR A 192 -1.48 2.82 24.51
CA THR A 192 -2.14 3.57 23.44
C THR A 192 -2.37 2.68 22.22
N ASP A 193 -3.19 3.13 21.27
CA ASP A 193 -3.42 2.38 20.04
C ASP A 193 -2.14 2.25 19.22
N MET A 194 -2.04 1.13 18.48
CA MET A 194 -0.96 0.95 17.50
C MET A 194 -1.15 1.91 16.33
N LEU A 195 -0.06 2.44 15.80
CA LEU A 195 -0.13 3.29 14.60
C LEU A 195 -0.66 2.49 13.39
N VAL A 196 -0.25 1.23 13.30
CA VAL A 196 -0.65 0.31 12.23
C VAL A 196 -1.25 -0.95 12.84
N PRO A 197 -2.53 -0.91 13.27
CA PRO A 197 -3.19 -2.05 13.90
C PRO A 197 -3.52 -3.16 12.88
N GLY A 198 -3.95 -4.32 13.36
CA GLY A 198 -4.35 -5.46 12.53
C GLY A 198 -5.42 -5.13 11.50
N GLU A 199 -6.33 -4.23 11.84
CA GLU A 199 -7.40 -3.74 10.97
C GLU A 199 -6.86 -3.03 9.73
N GLU A 200 -5.70 -2.39 9.81
CA GLU A 200 -5.06 -1.73 8.66
C GLU A 200 -4.63 -2.77 7.61
N GLY A 201 -4.01 -3.87 8.05
CA GLY A 201 -3.70 -4.99 7.17
C GLY A 201 -4.94 -5.66 6.58
N LEU A 202 -6.01 -5.80 7.38
CA LEU A 202 -7.28 -6.35 6.90
C LEU A 202 -7.88 -5.52 5.75
N ARG A 203 -7.83 -4.19 5.84
CA ARG A 203 -8.31 -3.28 4.77
C ARG A 203 -7.57 -3.52 3.47
N ASP A 204 -6.24 -3.61 3.51
CA ASP A 204 -5.45 -3.87 2.31
C ASP A 204 -5.72 -5.26 1.72
N ILE A 205 -5.84 -6.29 2.55
CA ILE A 205 -6.11 -7.65 2.07
C ILE A 205 -7.50 -7.76 1.43
N ARG A 206 -8.50 -7.03 1.89
CA ARG A 206 -9.80 -6.93 1.21
C ARG A 206 -9.65 -6.40 -0.22
N VAL A 207 -8.84 -5.36 -0.40
CA VAL A 207 -8.57 -4.81 -1.73
C VAL A 207 -7.78 -5.82 -2.59
N VAL A 208 -6.79 -6.51 -2.02
CA VAL A 208 -6.02 -7.56 -2.73
C VAL A 208 -6.93 -8.68 -3.23
N GLU A 209 -7.82 -9.22 -2.38
CA GLU A 209 -8.78 -10.26 -2.79
C GLU A 209 -9.75 -9.74 -3.88
N ALA A 210 -10.17 -8.48 -3.80
CA ALA A 210 -11.01 -7.86 -4.81
C ALA A 210 -10.27 -7.64 -6.13
N VAL A 211 -8.97 -7.29 -6.11
CA VAL A 211 -8.12 -7.20 -7.32
C VAL A 211 -8.05 -8.56 -8.02
N TYR A 212 -7.80 -9.63 -7.30
CA TYR A 212 -7.78 -10.97 -7.90
C TYR A 212 -9.15 -11.36 -8.48
N THR A 213 -10.23 -11.08 -7.74
CA THR A 213 -11.60 -11.35 -8.22
C THR A 213 -11.93 -10.54 -9.48
N ALA A 214 -11.55 -9.27 -9.52
CA ALA A 214 -11.79 -8.40 -10.66
C ALA A 214 -11.01 -8.86 -11.90
N ALA A 215 -9.74 -9.26 -11.72
CA ALA A 215 -8.89 -9.76 -12.80
C ALA A 215 -9.41 -11.11 -13.35
N GLU A 216 -9.78 -12.04 -12.46
CA GLU A 216 -10.30 -13.36 -12.86
C GLU A 216 -11.63 -13.23 -13.62
N LYS A 217 -12.55 -12.40 -13.12
CA LYS A 217 -13.89 -12.25 -13.70
C LYS A 217 -13.94 -11.20 -14.81
N ASN A 218 -12.86 -10.46 -15.03
CA ASN A 218 -12.79 -9.33 -15.96
C ASN A 218 -13.99 -8.35 -15.79
N CYS A 219 -14.28 -8.00 -14.55
CA CYS A 219 -15.40 -7.13 -14.22
C CYS A 219 -15.07 -6.19 -13.04
N LEU A 220 -15.89 -5.13 -12.89
CA LEU A 220 -15.84 -4.29 -11.71
C LEU A 220 -16.35 -5.07 -10.50
N VAL A 221 -15.57 -5.03 -9.41
CA VAL A 221 -15.92 -5.62 -8.11
C VAL A 221 -16.20 -4.50 -7.11
N LYS A 222 -17.30 -4.58 -6.39
CA LYS A 222 -17.62 -3.69 -5.26
C LYS A 222 -16.98 -4.24 -3.98
N LEU A 223 -16.48 -3.35 -3.14
CA LEU A 223 -15.89 -3.61 -1.83
C LEU A 223 -16.89 -3.34 -0.70
#